data_f20d23f400f77e69d57dfeb478ba6799
#
_entry.id   f20d23f400f77e69d57dfeb478ba6799
#
_cell.length_a   1.000
_cell.length_b   1.000
_cell.length_c   1.000
_cell.angle_alpha   90.00
_cell.angle_beta   90.00
_cell.angle_gamma   90.00
#
_symmetry.space_group_name_H-M   'P 1'
#
loop_
_entity.id
_entity.type
_entity.pdbx_description
1 polymer ?
#
loop_
_entity_poly.entity_id
_entity_poly.type
_entity_poly.pdbx_seq_one_letter_code
_entity_poly.pdbx_strand_id
1 'polypeptide(L)'
;MSNNYDVIIIGAGPSGIFCAYELKEKRPDLKVLMIEKGRSIEKRQCPKRKTKVCVGCQPCSITTGFAGAGAFSDGKLSLSPDVGGNLPEILGYEEALSLIKESDDIYLKFGADTNVYGVDKEKEIREIRRKAINANLKLIECPIRHLGTEEGYKIYARLQKHLLDLGVEILFNTMVADIQVEDNAVTGVVTEKGDTYYAKEIISAVGREGADWFSHICKEKEIETKVGTVDIGVRVEV
;
A
#
# COMPACT_ATOMS: atom_id res chain seq x y z
N MET A 1 7.78 -27.79 -6.82
CA MET A 1 8.49 -26.57 -6.37
C MET A 1 8.49 -26.58 -4.85
N SER A 2 9.53 -26.15 -4.20
CA SER A 2 9.55 -26.09 -2.72
C SER A 2 8.62 -24.98 -2.28
N ASN A 3 7.59 -25.29 -1.49
CA ASN A 3 6.65 -24.29 -0.94
C ASN A 3 7.21 -23.60 0.31
N ASN A 4 8.54 -23.58 0.47
CA ASN A 4 9.22 -22.99 1.62
C ASN A 4 9.91 -21.69 1.24
N TYR A 5 9.61 -20.63 1.99
CA TYR A 5 10.13 -19.27 1.83
C TYR A 5 10.74 -18.77 3.14
N ASP A 6 11.50 -17.70 3.08
CA ASP A 6 11.93 -17.01 4.30
C ASP A 6 10.84 -16.04 4.75
N VAL A 7 10.20 -15.34 3.79
CA VAL A 7 9.14 -14.38 4.04
C VAL A 7 7.98 -14.58 3.07
N ILE A 8 6.76 -14.57 3.59
CA ILE A 8 5.53 -14.46 2.80
C ILE A 8 4.87 -13.10 3.06
N ILE A 9 4.56 -12.36 1.99
CA ILE A 9 3.84 -11.09 2.05
C ILE A 9 2.44 -11.29 1.47
N ILE A 10 1.41 -11.04 2.26
CA ILE A 10 0.01 -11.16 1.85
C ILE A 10 -0.47 -9.78 1.40
N GLY A 11 -0.69 -9.62 0.10
CA GLY A 11 -1.12 -8.39 -0.55
C GLY A 11 0.00 -7.68 -1.30
N ALA A 12 -0.27 -7.30 -2.55
CA ALA A 12 0.63 -6.55 -3.42
C ALA A 12 0.18 -5.08 -3.59
N GLY A 13 -0.35 -4.48 -2.53
CA GLY A 13 -0.56 -3.04 -2.43
C GLY A 13 0.77 -2.31 -2.16
N PRO A 14 0.78 -0.96 -2.06
CA PRO A 14 2.00 -0.19 -1.79
C PRO A 14 2.83 -0.73 -0.63
N SER A 15 2.20 -1.05 0.51
CA SER A 15 2.90 -1.59 1.69
C SER A 15 3.64 -2.90 1.39
N GLY A 16 2.97 -3.85 0.71
CA GLY A 16 3.60 -5.13 0.34
C GLY A 16 4.72 -4.94 -0.68
N ILE A 17 4.53 -4.07 -1.67
CA ILE A 17 5.52 -3.74 -2.70
C ILE A 17 6.79 -3.16 -2.07
N PHE A 18 6.64 -2.13 -1.21
CA PHE A 18 7.79 -1.49 -0.56
C PHE A 18 8.47 -2.43 0.43
N CYS A 19 7.71 -3.26 1.14
CA CYS A 19 8.25 -4.29 2.00
C CYS A 19 9.12 -5.28 1.20
N ALA A 20 8.61 -5.82 0.10
CA ALA A 20 9.36 -6.73 -0.76
C ALA A 20 10.60 -6.06 -1.36
N TYR A 21 10.48 -4.78 -1.77
CA TYR A 21 11.58 -3.98 -2.29
C TYR A 21 12.71 -3.87 -1.26
N GLU A 22 12.40 -3.38 -0.05
CA GLU A 22 13.37 -3.19 1.02
C GLU A 22 14.03 -4.51 1.47
N LEU A 23 13.24 -5.58 1.58
CA LEU A 23 13.78 -6.91 1.91
C LEU A 23 14.80 -7.35 0.87
N LYS A 24 14.52 -7.21 -0.41
CA LYS A 24 15.40 -7.67 -1.48
C LYS A 24 16.60 -6.76 -1.72
N GLU A 25 16.49 -5.45 -1.52
CA GLU A 25 17.62 -4.52 -1.60
C GLU A 25 18.60 -4.75 -0.43
N LYS A 26 18.10 -5.00 0.78
CA LYS A 26 18.95 -5.22 1.98
C LYS A 26 19.41 -6.68 2.16
N ARG A 27 18.60 -7.62 1.73
CA ARG A 27 18.83 -9.08 1.89
C ARG A 27 18.45 -9.81 0.60
N PRO A 28 19.27 -9.73 -0.44
CA PRO A 28 19.01 -10.36 -1.74
C PRO A 28 18.97 -11.90 -1.67
N ASP A 29 19.53 -12.49 -0.62
CA ASP A 29 19.53 -13.93 -0.33
C ASP A 29 18.15 -14.48 0.07
N LEU A 30 17.27 -13.65 0.62
CA LEU A 30 15.96 -14.11 1.09
C LEU A 30 15.06 -14.60 -0.04
N LYS A 31 14.41 -15.73 0.20
CA LYS A 31 13.31 -16.24 -0.62
C LYS A 31 12.00 -15.55 -0.19
N VAL A 32 11.52 -14.66 -1.02
CA VAL A 32 10.30 -13.88 -0.75
C VAL A 32 9.18 -14.31 -1.68
N LEU A 33 8.03 -14.67 -1.10
CA LEU A 33 6.77 -14.90 -1.81
C LEU A 33 5.80 -13.76 -1.51
N MET A 34 5.21 -13.19 -2.54
CA MET A 34 4.10 -12.26 -2.43
C MET A 34 2.82 -12.92 -2.97
N ILE A 35 1.73 -12.88 -2.21
CA ILE A 35 0.44 -13.47 -2.61
C ILE A 35 -0.58 -12.38 -2.78
N GLU A 36 -1.13 -12.23 -3.98
CA GLU A 36 -2.10 -11.19 -4.34
C GLU A 36 -3.39 -11.82 -4.91
N LYS A 37 -4.53 -11.47 -4.32
CA LYS A 37 -5.83 -11.99 -4.75
C LYS A 37 -6.28 -11.46 -6.11
N GLY A 38 -5.76 -10.33 -6.54
CA GLY A 38 -6.05 -9.74 -7.85
C GLY A 38 -5.01 -10.05 -8.90
N ARG A 39 -5.01 -9.26 -9.95
CA ARG A 39 -4.20 -9.47 -11.16
C ARG A 39 -2.90 -8.68 -11.13
N SER A 40 -1.93 -9.11 -11.95
CA SER A 40 -0.74 -8.30 -12.28
C SER A 40 -1.15 -6.95 -12.88
N ILE A 41 -0.27 -5.96 -12.80
CA ILE A 41 -0.60 -4.59 -13.22
C ILE A 41 -1.08 -4.52 -14.68
N GLU A 42 -0.47 -5.28 -15.58
CA GLU A 42 -0.79 -5.30 -17.00
C GLU A 42 -2.18 -5.90 -17.29
N LYS A 43 -2.64 -6.81 -16.44
CA LYS A 43 -3.93 -7.50 -16.58
C LYS A 43 -5.07 -6.81 -15.84
N ARG A 44 -4.78 -5.71 -15.12
CA ARG A 44 -5.81 -4.94 -14.41
C ARG A 44 -6.57 -4.04 -15.37
N GLN A 45 -7.78 -4.44 -15.74
CA GLN A 45 -8.67 -3.66 -16.61
C GLN A 45 -10.07 -3.63 -16.02
N CYS A 46 -10.64 -2.43 -15.91
CA CYS A 46 -12.02 -2.26 -15.49
C CYS A 46 -12.96 -2.33 -16.70
N PRO A 47 -13.89 -3.30 -16.77
CA PRO A 47 -14.85 -3.39 -17.85
C PRO A 47 -15.71 -2.13 -18.05
N LYS A 48 -15.98 -1.37 -16.98
CA LYS A 48 -16.73 -0.10 -17.03
C LYS A 48 -16.12 0.90 -18.02
N ARG A 49 -14.81 0.86 -18.28
CA ARG A 49 -14.18 1.74 -19.28
C ARG A 49 -14.77 1.53 -20.68
N LYS A 50 -15.18 0.30 -21.01
CA LYS A 50 -15.82 -0.08 -22.28
C LYS A 50 -17.34 -0.07 -22.19
N THR A 51 -17.90 -0.69 -21.17
CA THR A 51 -19.34 -0.90 -21.02
C THR A 51 -20.09 0.32 -20.48
N LYS A 52 -19.36 1.32 -19.92
CA LYS A 52 -19.90 2.50 -19.20
C LYS A 52 -20.67 2.15 -17.93
N VAL A 53 -20.92 0.90 -17.64
CA VAL A 53 -21.64 0.40 -16.47
C VAL A 53 -20.73 -0.52 -15.66
N CYS A 54 -20.78 -0.44 -14.32
CA CYS A 54 -20.06 -1.34 -13.44
C CYS A 54 -20.72 -2.73 -13.48
N VAL A 55 -19.91 -3.77 -13.73
CA VAL A 55 -20.36 -5.17 -13.85
C VAL A 55 -20.14 -5.97 -12.56
N GLY A 56 -19.73 -5.33 -11.46
CA GLY A 56 -19.57 -5.98 -10.15
C GLY A 56 -18.48 -7.07 -10.10
N CYS A 57 -17.32 -6.85 -10.72
CA CYS A 57 -16.22 -7.83 -10.74
C CYS A 57 -15.80 -8.26 -9.33
N GLN A 58 -15.53 -9.55 -9.16
CA GLN A 58 -14.96 -10.12 -7.94
C GLN A 58 -13.63 -10.85 -8.27
N PRO A 59 -12.50 -10.38 -7.74
CA PRO A 59 -12.29 -9.10 -7.06
C PRO A 59 -12.37 -7.90 -8.02
N CYS A 60 -12.63 -6.71 -7.46
CA CYS A 60 -12.71 -5.46 -8.24
C CYS A 60 -11.35 -5.09 -8.82
N SER A 61 -11.21 -5.00 -10.14
CA SER A 61 -9.95 -4.67 -10.81
C SER A 61 -9.41 -3.25 -10.52
N ILE A 62 -10.26 -2.33 -9.98
CA ILE A 62 -9.83 -0.98 -9.60
C ILE A 62 -9.14 -0.97 -8.23
N THR A 63 -9.70 -1.71 -7.25
CA THR A 63 -9.22 -1.69 -5.87
C THR A 63 -8.24 -2.81 -5.56
N THR A 64 -8.23 -3.90 -6.34
CA THR A 64 -7.52 -5.14 -6.05
C THR A 64 -6.58 -5.52 -7.19
N GLY A 65 -5.43 -6.05 -6.85
CA GLY A 65 -4.35 -6.42 -7.76
C GLY A 65 -3.06 -5.66 -7.45
N PHE A 66 -2.01 -5.90 -8.21
CA PHE A 66 -0.72 -5.24 -7.99
C PHE A 66 -0.86 -3.72 -7.93
N ALA A 67 -0.23 -3.09 -6.95
CA ALA A 67 -0.35 -1.69 -6.57
C ALA A 67 -1.69 -1.28 -5.90
N GLY A 68 -2.57 -2.24 -5.60
CA GLY A 68 -3.82 -1.96 -4.89
C GLY A 68 -4.68 -0.87 -5.55
N ALA A 69 -5.39 -0.09 -4.75
CA ALA A 69 -6.18 1.04 -5.25
C ALA A 69 -5.31 2.19 -5.81
N GLY A 70 -4.04 2.26 -5.42
CA GLY A 70 -3.09 3.29 -5.87
C GLY A 70 -2.88 3.32 -7.37
N ALA A 71 -2.92 2.16 -8.05
CA ALA A 71 -2.71 2.05 -9.50
C ALA A 71 -3.72 2.83 -10.37
N PHE A 72 -4.88 3.15 -9.83
CA PHE A 72 -5.97 3.85 -10.56
C PHE A 72 -6.43 5.13 -9.86
N SER A 73 -5.68 5.60 -8.87
CA SER A 73 -5.89 6.89 -8.23
C SER A 73 -5.09 7.99 -8.92
N ASP A 74 -5.27 9.24 -8.50
CA ASP A 74 -4.42 10.36 -8.90
C ASP A 74 -2.96 10.19 -8.43
N GLY A 75 -2.71 9.25 -7.51
CA GLY A 75 -1.38 8.99 -6.97
C GLY A 75 -0.82 10.19 -6.21
N LYS A 76 -1.60 10.73 -5.29
CA LYS A 76 -1.14 11.80 -4.40
C LYS A 76 -0.31 11.21 -3.27
N LEU A 77 0.96 11.56 -3.20
CA LEU A 77 1.85 11.21 -2.11
C LEU A 77 1.95 12.42 -1.17
N SER A 78 1.47 12.25 0.05
CA SER A 78 1.66 13.23 1.13
C SER A 78 3.09 13.12 1.66
N LEU A 79 3.85 14.21 1.59
CA LEU A 79 5.24 14.26 2.00
C LEU A 79 5.40 14.90 3.40
N SER A 80 4.39 14.73 4.24
CA SER A 80 4.37 15.23 5.62
C SER A 80 3.84 14.16 6.56
N PRO A 81 4.45 13.94 7.71
CA PRO A 81 3.95 13.04 8.74
C PRO A 81 2.73 13.60 9.50
N ASP A 82 2.36 14.86 9.27
CA ASP A 82 1.18 15.51 9.89
C ASP A 82 -0.14 15.08 9.23
N VAL A 83 -0.09 14.31 8.15
CA VAL A 83 -1.27 13.87 7.38
C VAL A 83 -1.21 12.38 7.12
N GLY A 84 -2.28 11.68 7.45
CA GLY A 84 -2.46 10.28 7.03
C GLY A 84 -2.05 9.23 8.06
N GLY A 85 -2.43 9.40 9.30
CA GLY A 85 -2.28 8.39 10.35
C GLY A 85 -1.41 8.83 11.51
N ASN A 86 -1.04 7.89 12.37
CA ASN A 86 -0.39 8.14 13.66
C ASN A 86 1.08 7.68 13.66
N LEU A 87 1.73 7.69 12.50
CA LEU A 87 3.12 7.22 12.40
C LEU A 87 4.09 7.98 13.33
N PRO A 88 3.97 9.32 13.49
CA PRO A 88 4.80 10.06 14.45
C PRO A 88 4.60 9.66 15.92
N GLU A 89 3.42 9.19 16.30
CA GLU A 89 3.14 8.71 17.66
C GLU A 89 3.84 7.38 17.94
N ILE A 90 4.08 6.59 16.92
CA ILE A 90 4.70 5.25 17.02
C ILE A 90 6.22 5.34 16.94
N LEU A 91 6.75 6.10 15.99
CA LEU A 91 8.17 6.13 15.64
C LEU A 91 8.89 7.43 16.03
N GLY A 92 8.14 8.49 16.36
CA GLY A 92 8.66 9.84 16.45
C GLY A 92 8.62 10.58 15.10
N TYR A 93 8.66 11.92 15.15
CA TYR A 93 8.44 12.77 13.98
C TYR A 93 9.56 12.62 12.93
N GLU A 94 10.81 12.66 13.37
CA GLU A 94 11.98 12.61 12.47
C GLU A 94 12.08 11.26 11.74
N GLU A 95 11.84 10.16 12.44
CA GLU A 95 11.86 8.84 11.82
C GLU A 95 10.71 8.66 10.82
N ALA A 96 9.52 9.13 11.18
CA ALA A 96 8.37 9.12 10.27
C ALA A 96 8.66 9.94 9.00
N LEU A 97 9.27 11.11 9.14
CA LEU A 97 9.67 11.96 8.00
C LEU A 97 10.74 11.29 7.13
N SER A 98 11.73 10.62 7.75
CA SER A 98 12.75 9.86 7.02
C SER A 98 12.13 8.76 6.17
N LEU A 99 11.22 7.96 6.73
CA LEU A 99 10.54 6.88 6.02
C LEU A 99 9.64 7.38 4.87
N ILE A 100 8.98 8.52 5.07
CA ILE A 100 8.21 9.18 4.00
C ILE A 100 9.13 9.58 2.86
N LYS A 101 10.30 10.17 3.18
CA LYS A 101 11.29 10.58 2.19
C LYS A 101 11.86 9.35 1.45
N GLU A 102 12.22 8.29 2.15
CA GLU A 102 12.70 7.04 1.52
C GLU A 102 11.65 6.47 0.56
N SER A 103 10.38 6.48 0.97
CA SER A 103 9.28 6.05 0.10
C SER A 103 9.15 6.93 -1.15
N ASP A 104 9.29 8.24 -1.01
CA ASP A 104 9.27 9.20 -2.12
C ASP A 104 10.46 8.98 -3.06
N ASP A 105 11.66 8.76 -2.52
CA ASP A 105 12.88 8.49 -3.29
C ASP A 105 12.74 7.20 -4.13
N ILE A 106 12.04 6.17 -3.62
CA ILE A 106 11.72 4.98 -4.40
C ILE A 106 10.80 5.34 -5.57
N TYR A 107 9.74 6.11 -5.37
CA TYR A 107 8.89 6.55 -6.48
C TYR A 107 9.66 7.36 -7.52
N LEU A 108 10.57 8.25 -7.09
CA LEU A 108 11.46 9.01 -7.98
C LEU A 108 12.39 8.08 -8.78
N LYS A 109 13.00 7.08 -8.13
CA LYS A 109 13.84 6.06 -8.78
C LYS A 109 13.09 5.34 -9.90
N PHE A 110 11.79 5.11 -9.73
CA PHE A 110 10.95 4.46 -10.73
C PHE A 110 10.23 5.44 -11.67
N GLY A 111 10.62 6.72 -11.67
CA GLY A 111 10.26 7.71 -12.68
C GLY A 111 9.05 8.57 -12.32
N ALA A 112 8.80 8.81 -11.04
CA ALA A 112 7.87 9.85 -10.63
C ALA A 112 8.40 11.24 -11.00
N ASP A 113 7.49 12.19 -11.23
CA ASP A 113 7.83 13.58 -11.48
C ASP A 113 8.49 14.20 -10.23
N THR A 114 9.52 15.02 -10.45
CA THR A 114 10.24 15.70 -9.39
C THR A 114 9.48 16.87 -8.78
N ASN A 115 8.41 17.35 -9.41
CA ASN A 115 7.61 18.46 -8.91
C ASN A 115 6.92 18.12 -7.58
N VAL A 116 7.04 19.04 -6.61
CA VAL A 116 6.33 18.98 -5.34
C VAL A 116 5.41 20.19 -5.25
N TYR A 117 4.14 19.94 -5.00
CA TYR A 117 3.12 20.97 -4.85
C TYR A 117 3.01 21.42 -3.40
N GLY A 118 2.70 22.69 -3.20
CA GLY A 118 2.50 23.27 -1.86
C GLY A 118 3.76 23.79 -1.19
N VAL A 119 4.89 23.94 -1.93
CA VAL A 119 6.17 24.44 -1.39
C VAL A 119 6.57 25.80 -1.95
N ASP A 120 6.17 26.18 -3.17
CA ASP A 120 6.75 27.32 -3.89
C ASP A 120 5.97 28.64 -3.71
N LYS A 121 4.89 28.65 -2.93
CA LYS A 121 3.96 29.78 -2.83
C LYS A 121 3.81 30.32 -1.40
N GLU A 122 4.93 30.59 -0.75
CA GLU A 122 4.93 30.99 0.66
C GLU A 122 4.01 32.18 1.00
N LYS A 123 3.92 33.20 0.13
CA LYS A 123 3.06 34.36 0.38
C LYS A 123 1.57 33.95 0.39
N GLU A 124 1.17 33.17 -0.60
CA GLU A 124 -0.20 32.67 -0.72
C GLU A 124 -0.55 31.74 0.46
N ILE A 125 0.35 30.84 0.82
CA ILE A 125 0.20 29.93 1.95
C ILE A 125 0.05 30.70 3.26
N ARG A 126 0.86 31.74 3.48
CA ARG A 126 0.75 32.62 4.66
C ARG A 126 -0.60 33.36 4.71
N GLU A 127 -1.09 33.82 3.58
CA GLU A 127 -2.42 34.46 3.52
C GLU A 127 -3.56 33.47 3.83
N ILE A 128 -3.50 32.27 3.27
CA ILE A 128 -4.48 31.19 3.55
C ILE A 128 -4.43 30.84 5.04
N ARG A 129 -3.21 30.66 5.61
CA ARG A 129 -3.05 30.39 7.04
C ARG A 129 -3.67 31.47 7.91
N ARG A 130 -3.45 32.76 7.57
CA ARG A 130 -4.06 33.88 8.31
C ARG A 130 -5.59 33.85 8.22
N LYS A 131 -6.15 33.58 7.03
CA LYS A 131 -7.59 33.44 6.86
C LYS A 131 -8.16 32.27 7.66
N ALA A 132 -7.47 31.14 7.67
CA ALA A 132 -7.85 29.97 8.45
C ALA A 132 -7.88 30.29 9.96
N ILE A 133 -6.83 30.89 10.50
CA ILE A 133 -6.77 31.31 11.91
C ILE A 133 -7.93 32.26 12.25
N ASN A 134 -8.21 33.24 11.42
CA ASN A 134 -9.30 34.19 11.64
C ASN A 134 -10.69 33.51 11.62
N ALA A 135 -10.80 32.35 10.99
CA ALA A 135 -12.01 31.53 10.94
C ALA A 135 -12.02 30.40 11.99
N ASN A 136 -11.12 30.44 12.97
CA ASN A 136 -10.90 29.33 13.94
C ASN A 136 -10.59 27.99 13.29
N LEU A 137 -9.90 27.99 12.15
CA LEU A 137 -9.44 26.82 11.44
C LEU A 137 -7.92 26.74 11.52
N LYS A 138 -7.37 25.55 11.34
CA LYS A 138 -5.93 25.30 11.23
C LYS A 138 -5.61 24.82 9.81
N LEU A 139 -4.68 25.51 9.13
CA LEU A 139 -4.08 24.99 7.91
C LEU A 139 -2.98 24.01 8.28
N ILE A 140 -3.09 22.77 7.80
CA ILE A 140 -2.04 21.76 7.88
C ILE A 140 -1.26 21.81 6.57
N GLU A 141 0.04 22.04 6.65
CA GLU A 141 0.91 22.02 5.48
C GLU A 141 1.20 20.58 5.09
N CYS A 142 0.91 20.24 3.86
CA CYS A 142 1.17 18.94 3.32
C CYS A 142 1.73 19.06 1.91
N PRO A 143 3.07 19.09 1.75
CA PRO A 143 3.68 18.98 0.44
C PRO A 143 3.20 17.70 -0.25
N ILE A 144 2.89 17.79 -1.54
CA ILE A 144 2.30 16.68 -2.29
C ILE A 144 3.10 16.45 -3.56
N ARG A 145 3.47 15.20 -3.82
CA ARG A 145 3.89 14.72 -5.14
C ARG A 145 2.71 14.06 -5.83
N HIS A 146 2.50 14.41 -7.09
CA HIS A 146 1.51 13.78 -7.94
C HIS A 146 2.18 12.75 -8.85
N LEU A 147 1.77 11.49 -8.76
CA LEU A 147 2.20 10.48 -9.74
C LEU A 147 1.41 10.59 -11.04
N GLY A 148 0.14 11.05 -10.96
CA GLY A 148 -0.80 11.04 -12.08
C GLY A 148 -1.28 9.61 -12.40
N THR A 149 -2.46 9.51 -13.03
CA THR A 149 -3.09 8.19 -13.25
C THR A 149 -2.32 7.34 -14.28
N GLU A 150 -1.84 7.95 -15.37
CA GLU A 150 -1.13 7.21 -16.43
C GLU A 150 0.33 6.92 -16.06
N GLU A 151 1.04 7.90 -15.50
CA GLU A 151 2.41 7.71 -15.06
C GLU A 151 2.50 6.80 -13.84
N GLY A 152 1.54 6.89 -12.91
CA GLY A 152 1.42 5.97 -11.79
C GLY A 152 1.36 4.50 -12.23
N TYR A 153 0.58 4.20 -13.26
CA TYR A 153 0.56 2.87 -13.87
C TYR A 153 1.95 2.43 -14.35
N LYS A 154 2.69 3.29 -15.06
CA LYS A 154 4.02 2.97 -15.59
C LYS A 154 5.04 2.78 -14.46
N ILE A 155 4.97 3.59 -13.42
CA ILE A 155 5.83 3.46 -12.23
C ILE A 155 5.60 2.09 -11.57
N TYR A 156 4.35 1.71 -11.33
CA TYR A 156 4.04 0.42 -10.73
C TYR A 156 4.37 -0.77 -11.65
N ALA A 157 4.29 -0.61 -12.97
CA ALA A 157 4.73 -1.65 -13.89
C ALA A 157 6.26 -1.86 -13.83
N ARG A 158 7.04 -0.77 -13.68
CA ARG A 158 8.50 -0.85 -13.48
C ARG A 158 8.83 -1.48 -12.13
N LEU A 159 8.10 -1.12 -11.06
CA LEU A 159 8.25 -1.73 -9.73
C LEU A 159 7.95 -3.23 -9.76
N GLN A 160 6.85 -3.66 -10.39
CA GLN A 160 6.53 -5.08 -10.53
C GLN A 160 7.65 -5.83 -11.25
N LYS A 161 8.12 -5.29 -12.38
CA LYS A 161 9.22 -5.89 -13.12
C LYS A 161 10.49 -5.99 -12.27
N HIS A 162 10.83 -4.92 -11.56
CA HIS A 162 12.01 -4.88 -10.70
C HIS A 162 11.96 -5.94 -9.58
N LEU A 163 10.82 -6.09 -8.91
CA LEU A 163 10.65 -7.13 -7.90
C LEU A 163 10.83 -8.55 -8.46
N LEU A 164 10.28 -8.80 -9.65
CA LEU A 164 10.48 -10.08 -10.36
C LEU A 164 11.95 -10.29 -10.74
N ASP A 165 12.64 -9.26 -11.23
CA ASP A 165 14.06 -9.30 -11.58
C ASP A 165 14.95 -9.54 -10.34
N LEU A 166 14.54 -9.07 -9.15
CA LEU A 166 15.17 -9.36 -7.85
C LEU A 166 14.84 -10.76 -7.32
N GLY A 167 14.02 -11.54 -8.01
CA GLY A 167 13.65 -12.89 -7.62
C GLY A 167 12.54 -12.97 -6.57
N VAL A 168 11.69 -11.94 -6.43
CA VAL A 168 10.44 -12.06 -5.68
C VAL A 168 9.49 -12.92 -6.49
N GLU A 169 8.98 -13.99 -5.89
CA GLU A 169 7.91 -14.77 -6.49
C GLU A 169 6.56 -14.11 -6.18
N ILE A 170 5.72 -13.90 -7.20
CA ILE A 170 4.42 -13.25 -7.02
C ILE A 170 3.30 -14.17 -7.55
N LEU A 171 2.43 -14.60 -6.66
CA LEU A 171 1.24 -15.38 -6.99
C LEU A 171 0.05 -14.45 -7.14
N PHE A 172 -0.39 -14.25 -8.37
CA PHE A 172 -1.61 -13.49 -8.68
C PHE A 172 -2.85 -14.37 -8.71
N ASN A 173 -4.03 -13.75 -8.56
CA ASN A 173 -5.33 -14.44 -8.52
C ASN A 173 -5.35 -15.54 -7.46
N THR A 174 -4.68 -15.31 -6.36
CA THR A 174 -4.54 -16.24 -5.25
C THR A 174 -4.93 -15.55 -3.96
N MET A 175 -5.98 -16.02 -3.32
CA MET A 175 -6.45 -15.48 -2.05
C MET A 175 -5.98 -16.37 -0.92
N VAL A 176 -5.41 -15.78 0.10
CA VAL A 176 -5.06 -16.44 1.36
C VAL A 176 -6.34 -16.59 2.18
N ALA A 177 -6.65 -17.82 2.57
CA ALA A 177 -7.79 -18.15 3.40
C ALA A 177 -7.44 -18.07 4.88
N ASP A 178 -6.29 -18.63 5.29
CA ASP A 178 -5.88 -18.70 6.70
C ASP A 178 -4.37 -18.58 6.86
N ILE A 179 -3.96 -18.21 8.06
CA ILE A 179 -2.57 -18.20 8.55
C ILE A 179 -2.39 -19.37 9.50
N GLN A 180 -1.45 -20.25 9.20
CA GLN A 180 -1.11 -21.37 10.05
C GLN A 180 -0.26 -20.95 11.23
N VAL A 181 -0.64 -21.42 12.42
CA VAL A 181 0.08 -21.17 13.66
C VAL A 181 0.26 -22.51 14.37
N GLU A 182 1.49 -22.84 14.71
CA GLU A 182 1.86 -24.01 15.51
C GLU A 182 2.76 -23.55 16.67
N ASP A 183 2.51 -24.01 17.86
CA ASP A 183 3.28 -23.68 19.07
C ASP A 183 3.48 -22.16 19.28
N ASN A 184 2.43 -21.36 19.07
CA ASN A 184 2.45 -19.89 19.13
C ASN A 184 3.37 -19.19 18.08
N ALA A 185 3.80 -19.89 17.06
CA ALA A 185 4.58 -19.34 15.98
C ALA A 185 3.83 -19.49 14.64
N VAL A 186 3.91 -18.49 13.78
CA VAL A 186 3.39 -18.63 12.41
C VAL A 186 4.29 -19.58 11.62
N THR A 187 3.69 -20.47 10.84
CA THR A 187 4.41 -21.48 10.05
C THR A 187 4.13 -21.38 8.57
N GLY A 188 3.01 -20.78 8.19
CA GLY A 188 2.63 -20.70 6.78
C GLY A 188 1.29 -20.04 6.55
N VAL A 189 0.83 -20.14 5.32
CA VAL A 189 -0.49 -19.68 4.88
C VAL A 189 -1.17 -20.76 4.04
N VAL A 190 -2.49 -20.79 4.10
CA VAL A 190 -3.33 -21.64 3.27
C VAL A 190 -4.15 -20.77 2.32
N THR A 191 -4.18 -21.11 1.04
CA THR A 191 -5.00 -20.42 0.04
C THR A 191 -6.43 -20.96 0.02
N GLU A 192 -7.37 -20.24 -0.58
CA GLU A 192 -8.74 -20.74 -0.80
C GLU A 192 -8.79 -22.01 -1.65
N LYS A 193 -7.75 -22.29 -2.43
CA LYS A 193 -7.63 -23.51 -3.24
C LYS A 193 -7.09 -24.71 -2.45
N GLY A 194 -6.70 -24.49 -1.19
CA GLY A 194 -6.11 -25.52 -0.33
C GLY A 194 -4.59 -25.67 -0.49
N ASP A 195 -3.94 -24.83 -1.31
CA ASP A 195 -2.47 -24.84 -1.40
C ASP A 195 -1.87 -24.24 -0.13
N THR A 196 -0.81 -24.87 0.38
CA THR A 196 -0.10 -24.40 1.57
C THR A 196 1.31 -23.91 1.19
N TYR A 197 1.68 -22.74 1.72
CA TYR A 197 3.01 -22.17 1.61
C TYR A 197 3.57 -21.90 3.00
N TYR A 198 4.82 -22.28 3.23
CA TYR A 198 5.49 -22.19 4.53
C TYR A 198 6.51 -21.06 4.53
N ALA A 199 6.61 -20.33 5.64
CA ALA A 199 7.63 -19.31 5.84
C ALA A 199 7.95 -19.12 7.32
N LYS A 200 9.12 -18.56 7.57
CA LYS A 200 9.56 -18.15 8.93
C LYS A 200 8.83 -16.88 9.39
N GLU A 201 8.55 -15.99 8.43
CA GLU A 201 7.91 -14.70 8.69
C GLU A 201 6.73 -14.49 7.73
N ILE A 202 5.64 -13.98 8.27
CA ILE A 202 4.43 -13.63 7.48
C ILE A 202 4.08 -12.18 7.73
N ILE A 203 3.97 -11.42 6.63
CA ILE A 203 3.64 -10.00 6.66
C ILE A 203 2.27 -9.81 6.03
N SER A 204 1.30 -9.34 6.82
CA SER A 204 -0.03 -9.01 6.33
C SER A 204 -0.06 -7.55 5.85
N ALA A 205 -0.14 -7.37 4.53
CA ALA A 205 -0.21 -6.07 3.85
C ALA A 205 -1.51 -5.91 3.04
N VAL A 206 -2.62 -6.44 3.56
CA VAL A 206 -3.89 -6.62 2.85
C VAL A 206 -4.70 -5.34 2.64
N GLY A 207 -4.34 -4.25 3.30
CA GLY A 207 -5.01 -2.97 3.17
C GLY A 207 -6.50 -3.01 3.55
N ARG A 208 -7.26 -2.00 3.13
CA ARG A 208 -8.70 -1.90 3.46
C ARG A 208 -9.55 -3.01 2.83
N GLU A 209 -9.16 -3.49 1.68
CA GLU A 209 -9.89 -4.54 0.98
C GLU A 209 -9.81 -5.90 1.69
N GLY A 210 -8.77 -6.12 2.49
CA GLY A 210 -8.59 -7.32 3.31
C GLY A 210 -8.84 -7.10 4.80
N ALA A 211 -9.35 -5.93 5.21
CA ALA A 211 -9.50 -5.58 6.63
C ALA A 211 -10.45 -6.53 7.36
N ASP A 212 -11.58 -6.90 6.76
CA ASP A 212 -12.55 -7.82 7.35
C ASP A 212 -11.94 -9.22 7.53
N TRP A 213 -11.24 -9.72 6.51
CA TRP A 213 -10.52 -10.98 6.59
C TRP A 213 -9.47 -10.95 7.71
N PHE A 214 -8.66 -9.88 7.78
CA PHE A 214 -7.62 -9.78 8.80
C PHE A 214 -8.19 -9.65 10.21
N SER A 215 -9.30 -8.92 10.37
CA SER A 215 -10.02 -8.83 11.65
C SER A 215 -10.56 -10.20 12.09
N HIS A 216 -11.01 -11.01 11.15
CA HIS A 216 -11.45 -12.38 11.42
C HIS A 216 -10.26 -13.27 11.87
N ILE A 217 -9.13 -13.22 11.17
CA ILE A 217 -7.90 -13.91 11.55
C ILE A 217 -7.45 -13.51 12.96
N CYS A 218 -7.41 -12.20 13.26
CA CYS A 218 -7.03 -11.71 14.59
C CYS A 218 -7.95 -12.30 15.67
N LYS A 219 -9.26 -12.35 15.42
CA LYS A 219 -10.21 -12.90 16.37
C LYS A 219 -10.04 -14.40 16.56
N GLU A 220 -9.85 -15.16 15.49
CA GLU A 220 -9.67 -16.63 15.55
C GLU A 220 -8.36 -17.03 16.21
N LYS A 221 -7.29 -16.26 16.00
CA LYS A 221 -5.97 -16.52 16.59
C LYS A 221 -5.75 -15.79 17.94
N GLU A 222 -6.82 -15.22 18.53
CA GLU A 222 -6.80 -14.51 19.80
C GLU A 222 -5.78 -13.36 19.88
N ILE A 223 -5.54 -12.68 18.74
CA ILE A 223 -4.67 -11.51 18.67
C ILE A 223 -5.44 -10.27 19.18
N GLU A 224 -4.91 -9.61 20.19
CA GLU A 224 -5.52 -8.40 20.74
C GLU A 224 -5.56 -7.29 19.68
N THR A 225 -6.74 -6.69 19.52
CA THR A 225 -6.94 -5.57 18.59
C THR A 225 -7.51 -4.37 19.33
N LYS A 226 -7.14 -3.16 18.86
CA LYS A 226 -7.69 -1.90 19.35
C LYS A 226 -8.44 -1.19 18.24
N VAL A 227 -9.54 -0.52 18.58
CA VAL A 227 -10.25 0.35 17.65
C VAL A 227 -9.35 1.54 17.34
N GLY A 228 -9.05 1.73 16.05
CA GLY A 228 -8.28 2.89 15.60
C GLY A 228 -9.14 4.16 15.55
N THR A 229 -8.48 5.31 15.58
CA THR A 229 -9.12 6.59 15.29
C THR A 229 -9.41 6.71 13.81
N VAL A 230 -10.49 7.43 13.46
CA VAL A 230 -10.83 7.75 12.07
C VAL A 230 -10.98 9.25 11.91
N ASP A 231 -10.48 9.77 10.80
CA ASP A 231 -10.72 11.14 10.40
C ASP A 231 -12.04 11.23 9.62
N ILE A 232 -12.91 12.15 10.02
CA ILE A 232 -14.14 12.45 9.31
C ILE A 232 -13.94 13.76 8.59
N GLY A 233 -14.05 13.71 7.26
CA GLY A 233 -13.92 14.88 6.39
C GLY A 233 -15.23 15.22 5.66
N VAL A 234 -15.41 16.49 5.34
CA VAL A 234 -16.46 16.99 4.46
C VAL A 234 -15.82 17.36 3.12
N ARG A 235 -16.35 16.81 2.04
CA ARG A 235 -15.99 17.24 0.69
C ARG A 235 -16.92 18.37 0.27
N VAL A 236 -16.35 19.51 -0.05
CA VAL A 236 -17.10 20.67 -0.57
C VAL A 236 -16.87 20.74 -2.08
N GLU A 237 -17.94 20.78 -2.86
CA GLU A 237 -17.90 21.13 -4.28
C GLU A 237 -18.04 22.64 -4.42
N VAL A 238 -17.16 23.27 -5.19
CA VAL A 238 -17.13 24.72 -5.49
C VAL A 238 -17.41 24.94 -6.95
#